data_374513ce0e257d66e173a156fa589036
#
_entry.id   374513ce0e257d66e173a156fa589036
#
_cell.length_a   1.000
_cell.length_b   1.000
_cell.length_c   1.000
_cell.angle_alpha   90.00
_cell.angle_beta   90.00
_cell.angle_gamma   90.00
#
_symmetry.space_group_name_H-M   'P 1'
#
loop_
_entity.id
_entity.type
_entity.pdbx_description
1 polymer ?
#
loop_
_entity_poly.entity_id
_entity_poly.type
_entity_poly.pdbx_seq_one_letter_code
_entity_poly.pdbx_strand_id
1 'polypeptide(L)'
;MDMAKQIIFEDEQIRVIFLQGSSDELIFSFGDLITRAKGTSINAEKSLAKFGFNVVGIMPKQKSWFPESSMLAMLEAIRAWIAPFQNRIAYAGSMGGYAAIKYSKLLQFKRVVALVPQYSID
;
A
#
# COMPACT_ATOMS: atom_id res chain seq x y z
N MET A 1 18.95 5.69 -10.47
CA MET A 1 18.02 5.28 -11.41
C MET A 1 16.85 4.56 -10.79
N ASP A 2 15.68 4.94 -11.11
CA ASP A 2 14.52 4.43 -10.44
C ASP A 2 13.72 3.52 -11.23
N MET A 3 14.33 2.85 -12.11
CA MET A 3 13.69 1.98 -13.00
C MET A 3 12.82 0.98 -12.33
N ALA A 4 12.92 0.88 -11.05
CA ALA A 4 12.22 -0.16 -10.35
C ALA A 4 10.85 0.25 -9.85
N LYS A 5 10.36 1.43 -10.19
CA LYS A 5 9.09 1.92 -9.69
C LYS A 5 8.12 2.13 -10.84
N GLN A 6 6.92 1.56 -10.73
CA GLN A 6 5.92 1.72 -11.78
C GLN A 6 4.50 1.53 -11.24
N ILE A 7 3.55 2.12 -11.96
CA ILE A 7 2.13 1.96 -11.63
C ILE A 7 1.69 0.61 -12.15
N ILE A 8 1.16 -0.23 -11.26
CA ILE A 8 0.73 -1.57 -11.65
C ILE A 8 -0.79 -1.73 -11.66
N PHE A 9 -1.52 -0.75 -11.14
CA PHE A 9 -2.97 -0.74 -11.20
C PHE A 9 -3.46 0.66 -10.92
N GLU A 10 -4.54 1.04 -11.59
CA GLU A 10 -5.17 2.33 -11.33
C GLU A 10 -6.61 2.31 -11.78
N ASP A 11 -7.49 2.88 -10.95
CA ASP A 11 -8.86 3.14 -11.35
C ASP A 11 -9.23 4.53 -10.85
N GLU A 12 -10.51 4.84 -10.78
CA GLU A 12 -10.94 6.17 -10.35
C GLU A 12 -10.72 6.42 -8.87
N GLN A 13 -10.55 5.38 -8.10
CA GLN A 13 -10.49 5.48 -6.64
C GLN A 13 -9.08 5.36 -6.08
N ILE A 14 -8.26 4.54 -6.67
CA ILE A 14 -6.92 4.27 -6.13
C ILE A 14 -5.89 4.18 -7.25
N ARG A 15 -4.64 4.40 -6.86
CA ARG A 15 -3.48 4.17 -7.73
C ARG A 15 -2.53 3.28 -6.97
N VAL A 16 -2.05 2.23 -7.61
CA VAL A 16 -1.19 1.25 -6.98
C VAL A 16 0.16 1.24 -7.67
N ILE A 17 1.21 1.43 -6.88
CA ILE A 17 2.57 1.59 -7.39
C ILE A 17 3.44 0.50 -6.78
N PHE A 18 4.24 -0.15 -7.61
CA PHE A 18 5.19 -1.15 -7.14
C PHE A 18 6.59 -0.54 -7.16
N LEU A 19 7.29 -0.66 -6.04
CA LEU A 19 8.68 -0.26 -5.92
C LEU A 19 9.49 -1.51 -5.62
N GLN A 20 10.37 -1.87 -6.53
CA GLN A 20 11.19 -3.05 -6.35
C GLN A 20 12.31 -2.78 -5.36
N GLY A 21 12.53 -3.69 -4.45
CA GLY A 21 13.64 -3.62 -3.52
C GLY A 21 14.53 -4.83 -3.66
N SER A 22 15.38 -5.03 -2.68
CA SER A 22 16.36 -6.11 -2.70
C SER A 22 16.07 -7.20 -1.67
N SER A 23 15.07 -7.01 -0.82
CA SER A 23 14.75 -7.98 0.22
C SER A 23 13.69 -8.97 -0.26
N ASP A 24 13.40 -9.96 0.59
CA ASP A 24 12.35 -10.93 0.32
C ASP A 24 11.00 -10.47 0.81
N GLU A 25 10.96 -9.32 1.47
CA GLU A 25 9.74 -8.86 2.11
C GLU A 25 8.99 -7.89 1.23
N LEU A 26 7.68 -7.96 1.30
CA LEU A 26 6.79 -7.05 0.57
C LEU A 26 5.99 -6.24 1.56
N ILE A 27 6.11 -4.93 1.46
CA ILE A 27 5.39 -4.01 2.33
C ILE A 27 4.26 -3.38 1.53
N PHE A 28 3.04 -3.49 2.05
CA PHE A 28 1.90 -2.77 1.50
C PHE A 28 1.76 -1.47 2.26
N SER A 29 2.01 -0.36 1.59
CA SER A 29 1.93 0.96 2.20
C SER A 29 0.65 1.64 1.75
N PHE A 30 -0.20 2.02 2.71
CA PHE A 30 -1.47 2.66 2.42
C PHE A 30 -1.37 4.17 2.63
N GLY A 31 -1.75 4.92 1.61
CA GLY A 31 -1.80 6.37 1.74
C GLY A 31 -2.97 6.82 2.60
N ASP A 32 -3.02 8.10 2.91
CA ASP A 32 -4.11 8.66 3.68
C ASP A 32 -4.61 9.92 3.01
N LEU A 33 -5.50 10.65 3.67
CA LEU A 33 -6.11 11.82 3.07
C LEU A 33 -5.09 12.89 2.71
N ILE A 34 -4.02 12.99 3.48
CA ILE A 34 -2.98 13.97 3.23
C ILE A 34 -2.06 13.50 2.12
N THR A 35 -1.79 12.20 2.07
CA THR A 35 -0.87 11.64 1.09
C THR A 35 -1.63 10.92 -0.02
N ARG A 36 -2.43 11.68 -0.75
CA ARG A 36 -3.17 11.13 -1.88
C ARG A 36 -2.25 10.83 -3.05
N ALA A 37 -2.79 10.12 -4.03
CA ALA A 37 -2.04 9.78 -5.23
C ALA A 37 -1.49 11.04 -5.89
N LYS A 38 -0.20 11.01 -6.17
CA LYS A 38 0.48 12.13 -6.80
C LYS A 38 1.65 11.56 -7.58
N GLY A 39 1.49 11.46 -8.89
CA GLY A 39 2.49 10.82 -9.72
C GLY A 39 2.71 9.38 -9.25
N THR A 40 3.95 9.04 -8.99
CA THR A 40 4.30 7.72 -8.47
C THR A 40 4.75 7.77 -7.02
N SER A 41 4.28 8.75 -6.28
CA SER A 41 4.62 8.85 -4.86
C SER A 41 3.95 7.76 -4.06
N ILE A 42 4.67 7.25 -3.08
CA ILE A 42 4.21 6.21 -2.17
C ILE A 42 4.34 6.74 -0.75
N ASN A 43 3.33 6.45 0.08
CA ASN A 43 3.39 6.85 1.48
C ASN A 43 4.56 6.17 2.17
N ALA A 44 5.37 6.95 2.88
CA ALA A 44 6.55 6.47 3.60
C ALA A 44 7.63 5.90 2.68
N GLU A 45 7.62 6.30 1.41
CA GLU A 45 8.51 5.74 0.41
C GLU A 45 9.98 5.79 0.81
N LYS A 46 10.45 6.93 1.30
CA LYS A 46 11.86 7.08 1.63
C LYS A 46 12.30 6.15 2.74
N SER A 47 11.47 6.01 3.76
CA SER A 47 11.79 5.12 4.87
C SER A 47 11.82 3.67 4.44
N LEU A 48 10.85 3.27 3.63
CA LEU A 48 10.75 1.88 3.21
C LEU A 48 11.83 1.51 2.22
N ALA A 49 12.14 2.42 1.29
CA ALA A 49 13.18 2.16 0.31
C ALA A 49 14.55 2.05 0.95
N LYS A 50 14.76 2.81 2.02
CA LYS A 50 16.05 2.83 2.71
C LYS A 50 16.43 1.43 3.22
N PHE A 51 15.45 0.61 3.57
CA PHE A 51 15.70 -0.72 4.08
C PHE A 51 15.61 -1.79 3.00
N GLY A 52 15.48 -1.39 1.75
CA GLY A 52 15.48 -2.35 0.65
C GLY A 52 14.20 -3.15 0.50
N PHE A 53 13.10 -2.71 1.11
CA PHE A 53 11.83 -3.43 0.99
C PHE A 53 11.25 -3.28 -0.41
N ASN A 54 10.56 -4.35 -0.84
CA ASN A 54 9.67 -4.22 -1.99
C ASN A 54 8.39 -3.59 -1.48
N VAL A 55 7.82 -2.66 -2.22
CA VAL A 55 6.66 -1.91 -1.74
C VAL A 55 5.53 -1.92 -2.75
N VAL A 56 4.33 -2.20 -2.29
CA VAL A 56 3.10 -1.96 -3.03
C VAL A 56 2.44 -0.77 -2.35
N GLY A 57 2.49 0.38 -2.99
CA GLY A 57 1.88 1.59 -2.45
C GLY A 57 0.47 1.75 -2.97
N ILE A 58 -0.51 1.73 -2.09
CA ILE A 58 -1.91 1.90 -2.45
C ILE A 58 -2.32 3.30 -2.04
N MET A 59 -2.47 4.17 -3.04
CA MET A 59 -2.71 5.59 -2.80
C MET A 59 -4.13 5.96 -3.17
N PRO A 60 -4.89 6.56 -2.26
CA PRO A 60 -6.27 6.96 -2.57
C PRO A 60 -6.27 8.17 -3.49
N LYS A 61 -7.20 8.20 -4.43
CA LYS A 61 -7.40 9.35 -5.32
C LYS A 61 -8.61 10.16 -4.89
N GLN A 62 -9.51 9.53 -4.14
CA GLN A 62 -10.77 10.13 -3.73
C GLN A 62 -10.97 9.96 -2.23
N LYS A 63 -11.98 10.64 -1.70
CA LYS A 63 -12.32 10.52 -0.29
C LYS A 63 -12.97 9.20 0.07
N SER A 64 -13.30 8.41 -0.93
CA SER A 64 -13.92 7.11 -0.68
C SER A 64 -12.94 6.11 -0.07
N TRP A 65 -11.71 6.51 0.12
CA TRP A 65 -10.66 5.72 0.73
C TRP A 65 -10.41 4.47 -0.10
N PHE A 66 -10.45 3.36 0.38
CA PHE A 66 -10.10 2.14 -0.32
C PHE A 66 -11.38 1.31 -0.51
N PRO A 67 -12.24 1.66 -1.51
CA PRO A 67 -13.50 0.93 -1.66
C PRO A 67 -13.24 -0.54 -1.99
N GLU A 68 -14.12 -1.38 -1.48
CA GLU A 68 -13.93 -2.81 -1.65
C GLU A 68 -13.86 -3.23 -3.12
N SER A 69 -14.69 -2.64 -3.97
CA SER A 69 -14.67 -2.98 -5.39
C SER A 69 -13.32 -2.70 -6.03
N SER A 70 -12.71 -1.55 -5.68
CA SER A 70 -11.39 -1.21 -6.19
C SER A 70 -10.33 -2.14 -5.64
N MET A 71 -10.44 -2.48 -4.35
CA MET A 71 -9.45 -3.35 -3.73
C MET A 71 -9.50 -4.76 -4.31
N LEU A 72 -10.69 -5.27 -4.61
CA LEU A 72 -10.82 -6.58 -5.23
C LEU A 72 -10.28 -6.58 -6.65
N ALA A 73 -10.59 -5.54 -7.43
CA ALA A 73 -10.08 -5.41 -8.79
C ALA A 73 -8.55 -5.29 -8.77
N MET A 74 -8.03 -4.52 -7.83
CA MET A 74 -6.61 -4.34 -7.68
C MET A 74 -5.92 -5.66 -7.36
N LEU A 75 -6.47 -6.42 -6.41
CA LEU A 75 -5.89 -7.70 -6.03
C LEU A 75 -5.78 -8.63 -7.21
N GLU A 76 -6.83 -8.69 -8.04
CA GLU A 76 -6.81 -9.52 -9.22
C GLU A 76 -5.72 -9.08 -10.19
N ALA A 77 -5.61 -7.76 -10.40
CA ALA A 77 -4.67 -7.21 -11.36
C ALA A 77 -3.21 -7.40 -10.93
N ILE A 78 -2.93 -7.31 -9.63
CA ILE A 78 -1.55 -7.37 -9.17
C ILE A 78 -1.15 -8.75 -8.66
N ARG A 79 -2.00 -9.73 -8.81
CA ARG A 79 -1.76 -11.07 -8.26
C ARG A 79 -0.37 -11.61 -8.65
N ALA A 80 0.00 -11.45 -9.92
CA ALA A 80 1.30 -11.95 -10.38
C ALA A 80 2.47 -11.19 -9.76
N TRP A 81 2.24 -9.92 -9.44
CA TRP A 81 3.29 -9.10 -8.83
C TRP A 81 3.61 -9.52 -7.41
N ILE A 82 2.60 -9.95 -6.68
CA ILE A 82 2.77 -10.24 -5.25
C ILE A 82 2.95 -11.73 -4.95
N ALA A 83 2.65 -12.59 -5.92
CA ALA A 83 2.75 -14.03 -5.70
C ALA A 83 4.10 -14.51 -5.19
N PRO A 84 5.23 -13.96 -5.66
CA PRO A 84 6.53 -14.44 -5.16
C PRO A 84 6.81 -14.12 -3.70
N PHE A 85 6.03 -13.21 -3.12
CA PHE A 85 6.31 -12.74 -1.77
C PHE A 85 5.38 -13.39 -0.75
N GLN A 86 5.95 -14.19 0.14
CA GLN A 86 5.17 -14.81 1.20
C GLN A 86 5.15 -13.97 2.46
N ASN A 87 6.16 -13.13 2.66
CA ASN A 87 6.21 -12.27 3.82
C ASN A 87 5.62 -10.91 3.46
N ARG A 88 4.32 -10.79 3.67
CA ARG A 88 3.57 -9.57 3.34
C ARG A 88 3.22 -8.83 4.62
N ILE A 89 3.66 -7.59 4.68
CA ILE A 89 3.48 -6.75 5.86
C ILE A 89 2.78 -5.48 5.43
N ALA A 90 1.77 -5.07 6.18
CA ALA A 90 1.11 -3.80 5.91
C ALA A 90 1.69 -2.72 6.81
N TYR A 91 1.94 -1.58 6.24
CA TYR A 91 2.44 -0.42 6.95
C TYR A 91 1.52 0.76 6.63
N ALA A 92 0.89 1.32 7.65
CA ALA A 92 -0.08 2.37 7.42
C ALA A 92 -0.27 3.20 8.66
N GLY A 93 -0.73 4.42 8.46
CA GLY A 93 -1.05 5.30 9.57
C GLY A 93 -2.43 5.88 9.38
N SER A 94 -3.02 6.35 10.44
CA SER A 94 -4.29 7.05 10.39
C SER A 94 -5.35 6.21 9.69
N MET A 95 -6.03 6.77 8.70
CA MET A 95 -7.09 6.05 7.96
C MET A 95 -6.57 4.89 7.16
N GLY A 96 -5.31 4.98 6.73
CA GLY A 96 -4.68 3.86 6.05
C GLY A 96 -4.59 2.64 6.94
N GLY A 97 -4.40 2.85 8.24
CA GLY A 97 -4.35 1.75 9.19
C GLY A 97 -5.66 0.99 9.25
N TYR A 98 -6.77 1.69 9.15
CA TYR A 98 -8.07 1.05 9.12
C TYR A 98 -8.19 0.13 7.90
N ALA A 99 -7.77 0.63 6.74
CA ALA A 99 -7.82 -0.16 5.52
C ALA A 99 -6.91 -1.38 5.62
N ALA A 100 -5.72 -1.20 6.19
CA ALA A 100 -4.78 -2.31 6.34
C ALA A 100 -5.40 -3.43 7.18
N ILE A 101 -6.08 -3.07 8.24
CA ILE A 101 -6.72 -4.06 9.09
C ILE A 101 -7.90 -4.71 8.36
N LYS A 102 -8.72 -3.89 7.71
CA LYS A 102 -9.90 -4.37 7.01
C LYS A 102 -9.56 -5.39 5.92
N TYR A 103 -8.47 -5.15 5.18
CA TYR A 103 -8.10 -6.00 4.07
C TYR A 103 -6.98 -6.98 4.40
N SER A 104 -6.64 -7.10 5.66
CA SER A 104 -5.54 -7.95 6.10
C SER A 104 -5.69 -9.39 5.63
N LYS A 105 -6.88 -9.95 5.78
CA LYS A 105 -7.11 -11.32 5.40
C LYS A 105 -7.06 -11.52 3.90
N LEU A 106 -7.67 -10.59 3.18
CA LEU A 106 -7.73 -10.64 1.72
C LEU A 106 -6.35 -10.59 1.10
N LEU A 107 -5.48 -9.73 1.63
CA LEU A 107 -4.13 -9.56 1.12
C LEU A 107 -3.11 -10.47 1.79
N GLN A 108 -3.57 -11.26 2.76
CA GLN A 108 -2.73 -12.23 3.44
C GLN A 108 -1.52 -11.61 4.11
N PHE A 109 -1.74 -10.54 4.85
CA PHE A 109 -0.67 -9.92 5.61
C PHE A 109 -0.30 -10.80 6.78
N LYS A 110 0.99 -11.00 6.98
CA LYS A 110 1.49 -11.68 8.18
C LYS A 110 1.56 -10.73 9.36
N ARG A 111 1.66 -9.43 9.09
CA ARG A 111 1.77 -8.43 10.14
C ARG A 111 1.19 -7.12 9.63
N VAL A 112 0.53 -6.41 10.52
CA VAL A 112 0.05 -5.07 10.21
C VAL A 112 0.70 -4.11 11.21
N VAL A 113 1.45 -3.16 10.69
CA VAL A 113 2.04 -2.11 11.50
C VAL A 113 1.22 -0.86 11.25
N ALA A 114 0.31 -0.58 12.15
CA ALA A 114 -0.56 0.57 12.03
C ALA A 114 -0.12 1.64 13.00
N LEU A 115 0.30 2.76 12.46
CA LEU A 115 0.65 3.91 13.28
C LEU A 115 -0.61 4.71 13.49
N VAL A 116 -1.22 4.54 14.63
CA VAL A 116 -2.46 5.22 14.94
C VAL A 116 -2.14 6.44 15.76
N PRO A 117 -2.20 7.54 15.18
CA PRO A 117 -2.03 8.77 15.92
C PRO A 117 -3.24 8.90 16.77
N GLN A 118 -3.33 9.14 17.57
CA GLN A 118 -4.40 9.41 18.19
C GLN A 118 -5.55 9.99 17.97
N TYR A 119 -5.80 9.98 17.90
CA TYR A 119 -6.73 10.31 17.82
C TYR A 119 -7.56 10.41 18.30
N SER A 120 -7.61 10.50 18.68
CA SER A 120 -8.27 10.57 19.07
C SER A 120 -9.08 10.84 19.19
N ILE A 121 -9.30 11.04 19.46
CA ILE A 121 -9.90 11.29 19.61
C ILE A 121 -10.52 11.72 19.84
N ASP A 122 -10.66 12.10 20.11
CA ASP A 122 -11.25 12.33 20.40
C ASP A 122 -11.81 12.40 20.34
#